data_9cbdaf1e6e22a9ae2cdbef05ab2681e5
#
_entry.id   9cbdaf1e6e22a9ae2cdbef05ab2681e5
#
_cell.length_a   1.000
_cell.length_b   1.000
_cell.length_c   1.000
_cell.angle_alpha   90.00
_cell.angle_beta   90.00
_cell.angle_gamma   90.00
#
_symmetry.space_group_name_H-M   'P 1'
#
loop_
_entity.id
_entity.type
_entity.pdbx_description
1 polymer ?
#
loop_
_entity_poly.entity_id
_entity_poly.type
_entity_poly.pdbx_seq_one_letter_code
_entity_poly.pdbx_strand_id
1 'polypeptide(L)'
;MADIATSTPVAACGTVDCAADATRISTFTGIVHALEALEEAEIEAAGLDPWDPATSQGAARADAALESALDGLEAACDARSVGGAFALYAEVARLGAALLGAATGAALIATMVDLLHLDTRAPRGATGAQREKCRLAERARAVLLRLAQLWRAEAVCVAIEGGPVPQLAAPAGAAPLK
;
A
#
# COMPACT_ATOMS: atom_id res chain seq x y z
N MET A 1 10.60 31.28 -57.42
CA MET A 1 10.00 30.14 -56.69
C MET A 1 10.71 30.02 -55.40
N ALA A 2 10.07 30.45 -54.31
CA ALA A 2 10.64 30.46 -52.97
C ALA A 2 9.92 29.37 -52.16
N ASP A 3 10.70 28.35 -51.75
CA ASP A 3 10.22 27.29 -50.88
C ASP A 3 10.10 27.83 -49.44
N ILE A 4 8.86 27.94 -48.97
CA ILE A 4 8.57 28.26 -47.58
C ILE A 4 8.64 26.95 -46.79
N ALA A 5 9.77 26.72 -46.13
CA ALA A 5 9.92 25.66 -45.17
C ALA A 5 9.07 25.98 -43.93
N THR A 6 7.90 25.35 -43.83
CA THR A 6 7.04 25.40 -42.64
C THR A 6 7.67 24.57 -41.52
N SER A 7 8.44 25.25 -40.67
CA SER A 7 8.96 24.66 -39.45
C SER A 7 7.82 24.52 -38.46
N THR A 8 7.31 23.31 -38.27
CA THR A 8 6.32 22.97 -37.24
C THR A 8 7.02 23.05 -35.87
N PRO A 9 6.57 23.85 -34.91
CA PRO A 9 7.14 23.85 -33.60
C PRO A 9 6.85 22.50 -32.97
N VAL A 10 7.91 21.73 -32.69
CA VAL A 10 7.85 20.55 -31.82
C VAL A 10 7.44 21.07 -30.44
N ALA A 11 6.22 20.78 -30.05
CA ALA A 11 5.66 21.16 -28.77
C ALA A 11 6.55 20.62 -27.68
N ALA A 12 7.09 21.52 -26.86
CA ALA A 12 7.76 21.23 -25.59
C ALA A 12 6.71 20.80 -24.54
N CYS A 13 6.06 19.68 -24.80
CA CYS A 13 5.15 19.02 -23.87
C CYS A 13 5.91 17.87 -23.21
N GLY A 14 6.56 18.09 -22.06
CA GLY A 14 7.26 16.97 -21.47
C GLY A 14 7.98 17.18 -20.15
N THR A 15 8.33 18.38 -19.75
CA THR A 15 9.19 18.54 -18.56
C THR A 15 8.44 18.61 -17.24
N VAL A 16 7.22 19.13 -17.20
CA VAL A 16 6.41 19.28 -15.99
C VAL A 16 5.80 17.93 -15.58
N ASP A 17 5.33 17.15 -16.55
CA ASP A 17 4.76 15.81 -16.30
C ASP A 17 5.82 14.82 -15.77
N CYS A 18 7.04 14.85 -16.29
CA CYS A 18 8.12 13.98 -15.84
C CYS A 18 8.53 14.20 -14.38
N ALA A 19 8.58 15.45 -13.91
CA ALA A 19 8.94 15.75 -12.53
C ALA A 19 7.83 15.31 -11.55
N ALA A 20 6.57 15.55 -11.91
CA ALA A 20 5.43 15.10 -11.12
C ALA A 20 5.35 13.58 -11.06
N ASP A 21 5.62 12.89 -12.15
CA ASP A 21 5.67 11.42 -12.21
C ASP A 21 6.80 10.86 -11.34
N ALA A 22 8.00 11.45 -11.39
CA ALA A 22 9.12 11.04 -10.56
C ALA A 22 8.82 11.19 -9.06
N THR A 23 8.21 12.31 -8.66
CA THR A 23 7.80 12.54 -7.27
C THR A 23 6.79 11.48 -6.81
N ARG A 24 5.79 11.16 -7.62
CA ARG A 24 4.77 10.15 -7.28
C ARG A 24 5.36 8.74 -7.18
N ILE A 25 6.26 8.37 -8.08
CA ILE A 25 6.99 7.09 -8.02
C ILE A 25 7.81 7.03 -6.74
N SER A 26 8.51 8.11 -6.39
CA SER A 26 9.28 8.20 -5.15
C SER A 26 8.40 8.06 -3.90
N THR A 27 7.27 8.77 -3.85
CA THR A 27 6.30 8.66 -2.75
C THR A 27 5.78 7.24 -2.61
N PHE A 28 5.36 6.62 -3.73
CA PHE A 28 4.85 5.25 -3.69
C PHE A 28 5.93 4.22 -3.33
N THR A 29 7.18 4.46 -3.71
CA THR A 29 8.33 3.67 -3.27
C THR A 29 8.50 3.74 -1.75
N GLY A 30 8.33 4.93 -1.16
CA GLY A 30 8.33 5.10 0.29
C GLY A 30 7.23 4.28 0.99
N ILE A 31 6.03 4.25 0.42
CA ILE A 31 4.92 3.42 0.91
C ILE A 31 5.27 1.93 0.87
N VAL A 32 5.86 1.46 -0.24
CA VAL A 32 6.29 0.05 -0.36
C VAL A 32 7.29 -0.30 0.73
N HIS A 33 8.27 0.57 1.00
CA HIS A 33 9.24 0.34 2.06
C HIS A 33 8.61 0.36 3.46
N ALA A 34 7.63 1.23 3.70
CA ALA A 34 6.90 1.24 4.97
C ALA A 34 6.10 -0.05 5.18
N LEU A 35 5.46 -0.56 4.14
CA LEU A 35 4.77 -1.85 4.18
C LEU A 35 5.72 -3.03 4.42
N GLU A 36 6.90 -3.02 3.82
CA GLU A 36 7.92 -4.05 4.04
C GLU A 36 8.49 -3.99 5.47
N ALA A 37 8.69 -2.78 6.00
CA ALA A 37 9.11 -2.61 7.39
C ALA A 37 8.04 -3.10 8.38
N LEU A 38 6.76 -2.90 8.06
CA LEU A 38 5.64 -3.46 8.83
C LEU A 38 5.65 -4.99 8.79
N GLU A 39 5.79 -5.59 7.60
CA GLU A 39 5.87 -7.05 7.46
C GLU A 39 7.02 -7.64 8.30
N GLU A 40 8.18 -7.00 8.26
CA GLU A 40 9.37 -7.42 9.00
C GLU A 40 9.15 -7.32 10.52
N ALA A 41 8.53 -6.22 10.98
CA ALA A 41 8.20 -6.01 12.39
C ALA A 41 7.15 -7.02 12.91
N GLU A 42 6.14 -7.34 12.10
CA GLU A 42 5.11 -8.35 12.43
C GLU A 42 5.72 -9.75 12.52
N ILE A 43 6.59 -10.13 11.58
CA ILE A 43 7.29 -11.42 11.63
C ILE A 43 8.19 -11.51 12.87
N GLU A 44 8.91 -10.43 13.21
CA GLU A 44 9.74 -10.37 14.42
C GLU A 44 8.87 -10.51 15.67
N ALA A 45 7.76 -9.77 15.76
CA ALA A 45 6.86 -9.83 16.90
C ALA A 45 6.22 -11.21 17.09
N ALA A 46 5.80 -11.86 16.00
CA ALA A 46 5.23 -13.20 16.05
C ALA A 46 6.22 -14.29 16.51
N GLY A 47 7.54 -14.06 16.35
CA GLY A 47 8.59 -14.98 16.77
C GLY A 47 9.05 -14.82 18.22
N LEU A 48 8.58 -13.79 18.94
CA LEU A 48 9.00 -13.50 20.31
C LEU A 48 8.17 -14.27 21.34
N ASP A 49 8.82 -14.70 22.44
CA ASP A 49 8.13 -15.26 23.58
C ASP A 49 7.28 -14.17 24.26
N PRO A 50 5.96 -14.38 24.49
CA PRO A 50 5.08 -13.41 25.13
C PRO A 50 5.59 -12.89 26.49
N TRP A 51 6.44 -13.66 27.15
CA TRP A 51 7.03 -13.33 28.47
C TRP A 51 8.39 -12.61 28.38
N ASP A 52 8.95 -12.44 27.16
CA ASP A 52 10.21 -11.72 26.96
C ASP A 52 9.94 -10.21 26.98
N PRO A 53 10.71 -9.41 27.78
CA PRO A 53 10.63 -7.95 27.72
C PRO A 53 10.85 -7.35 26.33
N ALA A 54 11.56 -8.06 25.44
CA ALA A 54 11.75 -7.66 24.04
C ALA A 54 10.43 -7.66 23.25
N THR A 55 9.43 -8.44 23.67
CA THR A 55 8.12 -8.52 23.01
C THR A 55 7.40 -7.16 23.00
N SER A 56 7.46 -6.41 24.10
CA SER A 56 6.88 -5.05 24.15
C SER A 56 7.57 -4.07 23.20
N GLN A 57 8.87 -4.23 22.96
CA GLN A 57 9.59 -3.41 21.98
C GLN A 57 9.28 -3.83 20.54
N GLY A 58 9.11 -5.14 20.31
CA GLY A 58 8.65 -5.67 19.03
C GLY A 58 7.27 -5.14 18.67
N ALA A 59 6.32 -5.26 19.57
CA ALA A 59 4.97 -4.73 19.39
C ALA A 59 4.96 -3.21 19.13
N ALA A 60 5.72 -2.42 19.89
CA ALA A 60 5.82 -0.97 19.68
C ALA A 60 6.43 -0.62 18.31
N ARG A 61 7.35 -1.44 17.79
CA ARG A 61 7.90 -1.25 16.44
C ARG A 61 6.87 -1.59 15.36
N ALA A 62 6.09 -2.65 15.54
CA ALA A 62 5.01 -3.02 14.63
C ALA A 62 3.93 -1.92 14.59
N ASP A 63 3.51 -1.40 15.75
CA ASP A 63 2.55 -0.29 15.86
C ASP A 63 3.05 0.96 15.13
N ALA A 64 4.31 1.37 15.34
CA ALA A 64 4.89 2.53 14.66
C ALA A 64 5.02 2.32 13.14
N ALA A 65 5.35 1.12 12.70
CA ALA A 65 5.41 0.76 11.29
C ALA A 65 4.02 0.77 10.65
N LEU A 66 3.01 0.28 11.37
CA LEU A 66 1.61 0.31 10.94
C LEU A 66 1.11 1.75 10.76
N GLU A 67 1.34 2.63 11.73
CA GLU A 67 0.98 4.05 11.65
C GLU A 67 1.64 4.71 10.42
N SER A 68 2.93 4.51 10.25
CA SER A 68 3.67 5.03 9.10
C SER A 68 3.14 4.52 7.74
N ALA A 69 2.77 3.24 7.67
CA ALA A 69 2.22 2.65 6.46
C ALA A 69 0.82 3.20 6.15
N LEU A 70 -0.03 3.36 7.18
CA LEU A 70 -1.37 3.95 7.05
C LEU A 70 -1.31 5.39 6.57
N ASP A 71 -0.49 6.24 7.18
CA ASP A 71 -0.30 7.64 6.78
C ASP A 71 0.11 7.74 5.31
N GLY A 72 1.04 6.91 4.88
CA GLY A 72 1.50 6.86 3.49
C GLY A 72 0.38 6.45 2.52
N LEU A 73 -0.40 5.43 2.88
CA LEU A 73 -1.52 4.94 2.05
C LEU A 73 -2.65 5.96 1.96
N GLU A 74 -3.00 6.62 3.05
CA GLU A 74 -4.03 7.68 3.08
C GLU A 74 -3.62 8.88 2.23
N ALA A 75 -2.38 9.34 2.35
CA ALA A 75 -1.84 10.39 1.51
C ALA A 75 -1.88 10.03 0.01
N ALA A 76 -1.64 8.77 -0.34
CA ALA A 76 -1.75 8.30 -1.72
C ALA A 76 -3.20 8.19 -2.21
N CYS A 77 -4.16 7.91 -1.31
CA CYS A 77 -5.58 7.92 -1.63
C CYS A 77 -6.08 9.32 -1.95
N ASP A 78 -5.65 10.34 -1.21
CA ASP A 78 -6.05 11.73 -1.41
C ASP A 78 -5.52 12.31 -2.73
N ALA A 79 -4.42 11.79 -3.24
CA ALA A 79 -3.85 12.15 -4.53
C ALA A 79 -4.70 11.71 -5.76
N ARG A 80 -5.91 11.18 -5.55
CA ARG A 80 -6.83 10.65 -6.58
C ARG A 80 -7.23 11.63 -7.69
N SER A 81 -7.09 12.91 -7.49
CA SER A 81 -7.53 13.94 -8.44
C SER A 81 -6.72 14.03 -9.73
N VAL A 82 -5.69 13.20 -9.90
CA VAL A 82 -4.77 13.27 -11.04
C VAL A 82 -4.88 11.99 -11.88
N GLY A 83 -5.55 12.11 -13.01
CA GLY A 83 -6.03 11.07 -13.90
C GLY A 83 -5.09 9.92 -14.31
N GLY A 84 -5.73 8.84 -14.72
CA GLY A 84 -5.29 7.74 -15.60
C GLY A 84 -4.03 6.95 -15.19
N ALA A 85 -2.88 7.56 -15.24
CA ALA A 85 -1.59 6.87 -15.12
C ALA A 85 -1.25 6.38 -13.70
N PHE A 86 -1.89 6.95 -12.66
CA PHE A 86 -1.68 6.62 -11.25
C PHE A 86 -2.90 5.97 -10.58
N ALA A 87 -3.95 5.66 -11.35
CA ALA A 87 -5.14 4.97 -10.84
C ALA A 87 -4.78 3.65 -10.14
N LEU A 88 -3.78 2.92 -10.65
CA LEU A 88 -3.31 1.68 -10.06
C LEU A 88 -2.70 1.90 -8.66
N TYR A 89 -1.89 2.95 -8.46
CA TYR A 89 -1.34 3.28 -7.16
C TYR A 89 -2.42 3.66 -6.15
N ALA A 90 -3.38 4.50 -6.57
CA ALA A 90 -4.50 4.88 -5.74
C ALA A 90 -5.37 3.67 -5.35
N GLU A 91 -5.55 2.72 -6.25
CA GLU A 91 -6.32 1.51 -5.96
C GLU A 91 -5.57 0.58 -4.99
N VAL A 92 -4.26 0.37 -5.19
CA VAL A 92 -3.43 -0.38 -4.22
C VAL A 92 -3.44 0.30 -2.87
N ALA A 93 -3.31 1.64 -2.81
CA ALA A 93 -3.34 2.39 -1.56
C ALA A 93 -4.69 2.27 -0.86
N ARG A 94 -5.80 2.39 -1.60
CA ARG A 94 -7.15 2.22 -1.06
C ARG A 94 -7.37 0.82 -0.46
N LEU A 95 -6.96 -0.22 -1.18
CA LEU A 95 -7.06 -1.60 -0.70
C LEU A 95 -6.11 -1.85 0.48
N GLY A 96 -4.90 -1.26 0.44
CA GLY A 96 -3.96 -1.32 1.54
C GLY A 96 -4.52 -0.69 2.81
N ALA A 97 -5.03 0.53 2.75
CA ALA A 97 -5.65 1.20 3.88
C ALA A 97 -6.87 0.42 4.42
N ALA A 98 -7.70 -0.13 3.53
CA ALA A 98 -8.81 -0.99 3.93
C ALA A 98 -8.37 -2.30 4.60
N LEU A 99 -7.25 -2.88 4.17
CA LEU A 99 -6.67 -4.07 4.78
C LEU A 99 -6.13 -3.77 6.18
N LEU A 100 -5.28 -2.74 6.30
CA LEU A 100 -4.64 -2.35 7.56
C LEU A 100 -5.67 -1.86 8.59
N GLY A 101 -6.76 -1.23 8.14
CA GLY A 101 -7.87 -0.78 8.98
C GLY A 101 -8.98 -1.83 9.18
N ALA A 102 -8.79 -3.07 8.78
CA ALA A 102 -9.84 -4.10 8.86
C ALA A 102 -10.15 -4.48 10.31
N ALA A 103 -11.32 -4.08 10.81
CA ALA A 103 -11.76 -4.37 12.17
C ALA A 103 -12.31 -5.81 12.37
N THR A 104 -12.50 -6.56 11.29
CA THR A 104 -13.08 -7.92 11.33
C THR A 104 -12.38 -8.85 10.34
N GLY A 105 -12.33 -10.14 10.67
CA GLY A 105 -11.81 -11.16 9.75
C GLY A 105 -12.55 -11.22 8.42
N ALA A 106 -13.86 -10.92 8.40
CA ALA A 106 -14.63 -10.86 7.17
C ALA A 106 -14.18 -9.70 6.26
N ALA A 107 -13.93 -8.51 6.82
CA ALA A 107 -13.40 -7.36 6.07
C ALA A 107 -11.99 -7.65 5.54
N LEU A 108 -11.13 -8.27 6.35
CA LEU A 108 -9.80 -8.71 5.95
C LEU A 108 -9.86 -9.65 4.73
N ILE A 109 -10.71 -10.69 4.80
CA ILE A 109 -10.85 -11.67 3.71
C ILE A 109 -11.41 -10.99 2.44
N ALA A 110 -12.41 -10.12 2.57
CA ALA A 110 -12.96 -9.41 1.42
C ALA A 110 -11.89 -8.57 0.72
N THR A 111 -11.10 -7.81 1.48
CA THR A 111 -10.02 -6.99 0.92
C THR A 111 -8.90 -7.84 0.31
N MET A 112 -8.57 -8.99 0.91
CA MET A 112 -7.64 -9.95 0.30
C MET A 112 -8.13 -10.43 -1.07
N VAL A 113 -9.42 -10.73 -1.21
CA VAL A 113 -10.00 -11.15 -2.49
C VAL A 113 -9.89 -10.04 -3.52
N ASP A 114 -10.18 -8.79 -3.15
CA ASP A 114 -10.04 -7.63 -4.05
C ASP A 114 -8.56 -7.44 -4.47
N LEU A 115 -7.61 -7.56 -3.55
CA LEU A 115 -6.17 -7.52 -3.86
C LEU A 115 -5.75 -8.64 -4.81
N LEU A 116 -6.29 -9.85 -4.66
CA LEU A 116 -5.99 -10.98 -5.56
C LEU A 116 -6.50 -10.73 -6.97
N HIS A 117 -7.63 -10.06 -7.13
CA HIS A 117 -8.22 -9.73 -8.43
C HIS A 117 -7.66 -8.46 -9.07
N LEU A 118 -6.88 -7.67 -8.34
CA LEU A 118 -6.29 -6.46 -8.87
C LEU A 118 -5.26 -6.79 -9.97
N ASP A 119 -5.50 -6.29 -11.19
CA ASP A 119 -4.56 -6.47 -12.30
C ASP A 119 -3.43 -5.43 -12.21
N THR A 120 -2.25 -5.90 -11.87
CA THR A 120 -1.02 -5.10 -11.77
C THR A 120 -0.11 -5.26 -12.98
N ARG A 121 -0.54 -6.00 -14.01
CA ARG A 121 0.29 -6.31 -15.18
C ARG A 121 0.47 -5.09 -16.06
N ALA A 122 1.67 -4.92 -16.57
CA ALA A 122 1.94 -3.91 -17.56
C ALA A 122 1.25 -4.25 -18.89
N PRO A 123 0.55 -3.29 -19.53
CA PRO A 123 -0.06 -3.53 -20.83
C PRO A 123 0.98 -3.83 -21.91
N ARG A 124 0.56 -4.52 -22.97
CA ARG A 124 1.43 -4.78 -24.13
C ARG A 124 1.90 -3.46 -24.73
N GLY A 125 3.20 -3.32 -24.96
CA GLY A 125 3.79 -2.08 -25.47
C GLY A 125 4.05 -1.00 -24.40
N ALA A 126 3.89 -1.31 -23.11
CA ALA A 126 4.17 -0.39 -22.02
C ALA A 126 5.59 0.20 -22.11
N THR A 127 5.71 1.48 -21.80
CA THR A 127 7.01 2.16 -21.65
C THR A 127 7.79 1.64 -20.45
N GLY A 128 9.08 1.95 -20.33
CA GLY A 128 9.89 1.61 -19.16
C GLY A 128 9.28 2.13 -17.87
N ALA A 129 8.84 3.39 -17.87
CA ALA A 129 8.18 4.01 -16.72
C ALA A 129 6.86 3.33 -16.33
N GLN A 130 6.05 2.93 -17.31
CA GLN A 130 4.81 2.19 -17.05
C GLN A 130 5.09 0.81 -16.46
N ARG A 131 6.10 0.10 -16.95
CA ARG A 131 6.51 -1.19 -16.39
C ARG A 131 6.99 -1.06 -14.94
N GLU A 132 7.74 -0.01 -14.63
CA GLU A 132 8.21 0.23 -13.26
C GLU A 132 7.04 0.56 -12.32
N LYS A 133 6.07 1.37 -12.77
CA LYS A 133 4.83 1.62 -12.00
C LYS A 133 4.08 0.32 -11.69
N CYS A 134 3.91 -0.55 -12.66
CA CYS A 134 3.25 -1.83 -12.46
C CYS A 134 4.04 -2.75 -11.51
N ARG A 135 5.38 -2.76 -11.62
CA ARG A 135 6.25 -3.53 -10.72
C ARG A 135 6.16 -3.09 -9.27
N LEU A 136 6.14 -1.76 -9.02
CA LEU A 136 5.97 -1.23 -7.66
C LEU A 136 4.58 -1.56 -7.09
N ALA A 137 3.53 -1.44 -7.90
CA ALA A 137 2.18 -1.82 -7.50
C ALA A 137 2.08 -3.31 -7.17
N GLU A 138 2.71 -4.17 -7.97
CA GLU A 138 2.77 -5.61 -7.71
C GLU A 138 3.53 -5.92 -6.42
N ARG A 139 4.64 -5.23 -6.16
CA ARG A 139 5.42 -5.38 -4.93
C ARG A 139 4.59 -5.01 -3.70
N ALA A 140 3.91 -3.85 -3.73
CA ALA A 140 3.00 -3.44 -2.66
C ALA A 140 1.88 -4.46 -2.43
N ARG A 141 1.21 -4.90 -3.51
CA ARG A 141 0.17 -5.93 -3.45
C ARG A 141 0.67 -7.21 -2.81
N ALA A 142 1.85 -7.67 -3.18
CA ALA A 142 2.44 -8.89 -2.63
C ALA A 142 2.71 -8.79 -1.12
N VAL A 143 3.24 -7.64 -0.64
CA VAL A 143 3.45 -7.39 0.79
C VAL A 143 2.12 -7.38 1.54
N LEU A 144 1.12 -6.65 1.04
CA LEU A 144 -0.22 -6.59 1.65
C LEU A 144 -0.86 -7.98 1.78
N LEU A 145 -0.72 -8.83 0.77
CA LEU A 145 -1.24 -10.20 0.83
C LEU A 145 -0.50 -11.06 1.86
N ARG A 146 0.81 -10.89 2.05
CA ARG A 146 1.56 -11.59 3.08
C ARG A 146 1.20 -11.14 4.49
N LEU A 147 1.06 -9.81 4.71
CA LEU A 147 0.55 -9.25 5.97
C LEU A 147 -0.83 -9.83 6.32
N ALA A 148 -1.74 -9.84 5.35
CA ALA A 148 -3.07 -10.41 5.56
C ALA A 148 -3.04 -11.91 5.91
N GLN A 149 -2.08 -12.66 5.38
CA GLN A 149 -1.89 -14.07 5.73
C GLN A 149 -1.36 -14.24 7.15
N LEU A 150 -0.42 -13.40 7.59
CA LEU A 150 0.10 -13.39 8.96
C LEU A 150 -1.05 -13.15 9.95
N TRP A 151 -1.80 -12.07 9.78
CA TRP A 151 -2.91 -11.72 10.68
C TRP A 151 -4.05 -12.73 10.66
N ARG A 152 -4.30 -13.37 9.52
CA ARG A 152 -5.27 -14.46 9.45
C ARG A 152 -4.81 -15.68 10.26
N ALA A 153 -3.53 -16.01 10.22
CA ALA A 153 -2.98 -17.13 10.99
C ALA A 153 -3.14 -16.88 12.49
N GLU A 154 -2.85 -15.68 12.98
CA GLU A 154 -3.04 -15.28 14.37
C GLU A 154 -4.50 -15.35 14.81
N ALA A 155 -5.43 -14.83 13.99
CA ALA A 155 -6.85 -14.88 14.29
C ALA A 155 -7.37 -16.32 14.41
N VAL A 156 -6.85 -17.25 13.63
CA VAL A 156 -7.20 -18.67 13.71
C VAL A 156 -6.62 -19.30 14.98
N CYS A 157 -5.38 -18.99 15.36
CA CYS A 157 -4.76 -19.52 16.58
C CYS A 157 -5.55 -19.06 17.83
N VAL A 158 -5.91 -17.77 17.91
CA VAL A 158 -6.70 -17.23 19.03
C VAL A 158 -8.09 -17.88 19.11
N ALA A 159 -8.73 -18.13 17.97
CA ALA A 159 -10.03 -18.79 17.94
C ALA A 159 -9.97 -20.26 18.41
N ILE A 160 -8.87 -20.96 18.16
CA ILE A 160 -8.67 -22.34 18.58
C ILE A 160 -8.40 -22.43 20.09
N GLU A 161 -7.68 -21.47 20.65
CA GLU A 161 -7.35 -21.42 22.07
C GLU A 161 -8.52 -20.93 22.96
N GLY A 162 -9.67 -20.57 22.36
CA GLY A 162 -10.88 -20.14 23.09
C GLY A 162 -10.73 -18.77 23.78
N GLY A 163 -9.70 -18.02 23.42
CA GLY A 163 -9.49 -16.66 23.88
C GLY A 163 -10.44 -15.66 23.19
N PRO A 164 -10.71 -14.50 23.83
CA PRO A 164 -11.40 -13.42 23.12
C PRO A 164 -10.56 -13.00 21.92
N VAL A 165 -11.19 -12.97 20.74
CA VAL A 165 -10.54 -12.48 19.51
C VAL A 165 -9.95 -11.11 19.83
N PRO A 166 -8.61 -10.90 19.64
CA PRO A 166 -8.04 -9.58 19.83
C PRO A 166 -8.81 -8.62 18.93
N GLN A 167 -9.52 -7.67 19.53
CA GLN A 167 -10.02 -6.54 18.77
C GLN A 167 -8.76 -5.78 18.33
N LEU A 168 -8.44 -5.87 17.05
CA LEU A 168 -7.52 -4.93 16.42
C LEU A 168 -7.96 -3.55 16.90
N ALA A 169 -7.09 -2.90 17.70
CA ALA A 169 -7.41 -1.65 18.32
C ALA A 169 -7.82 -0.66 17.23
N ALA A 170 -9.09 -0.35 17.15
CA ALA A 170 -9.55 0.71 16.27
C ALA A 170 -8.77 1.97 16.66
N PRO A 171 -8.17 2.70 15.71
CA PRO A 171 -7.45 3.91 16.02
C PRO A 171 -8.37 4.82 16.83
N ALA A 172 -7.95 5.16 18.02
CA ALA A 172 -8.68 6.03 18.94
C ALA A 172 -8.71 7.45 18.34
N GLY A 173 -9.71 7.74 17.49
CA GLY A 173 -9.78 9.06 16.88
C GLY A 173 -10.86 9.29 15.83
N ALA A 174 -11.63 8.29 15.41
CA ALA A 174 -12.75 8.55 14.49
C ALA A 174 -13.91 9.23 15.24
N ALA A 175 -13.87 10.57 15.35
CA ALA A 175 -15.01 11.36 15.75
C ALA A 175 -16.11 11.25 14.68
N PRO A 176 -17.40 11.03 15.07
CA PRO A 176 -18.48 10.98 14.10
C PRO A 176 -18.65 12.35 13.44
N LEU A 177 -18.54 12.38 12.14
CA LEU A 177 -18.92 13.54 11.32
C LEU A 177 -20.43 13.78 11.50
N LYS A 178 -20.76 14.97 12.01
CA LYS A 178 -22.13 15.48 12.08
C LYS A 178 -22.57 16.03 10.73
#